data_c1e4d8eb71da05c63401f1d0088ce80e
#
_entry.id   c1e4d8eb71da05c63401f1d0088ce80e
#
_cell.length_a   1.000
_cell.length_b   1.000
_cell.length_c   1.000
_cell.angle_alpha   90.00
_cell.angle_beta   90.00
_cell.angle_gamma   90.00
#
_symmetry.space_group_name_H-M   'P 1'
#
loop_
_entity.id
_entity.type
_entity.pdbx_description
1 polymer ?
#
loop_
_entity_poly.entity_id
_entity_poly.type
_entity_poly.pdbx_seq_one_letter_code
_entity_poly.pdbx_strand_id
1 'polypeptide(L)'
;MRDAVARAAALLREGHLLALKGLGGFQLACDARSARSVALLRLRKRRPHKPLALMVPDLATARELCDLAPEHEALLLCPEKPIVLCPARKGCLPPAIAPDTAGIGLMLPYTPLHAVLFDELVRLTATAGEPVPVLVMTSANASGEPICLGNREALRRLAHLADAWLLHDRDILVRVDDSVAGVRPLPADGEKPAAAPFFYRRARGYVPRPVMLPEAWGTDLPCVLGAGGELKATLCLTRGNEAFVSQHVGDLENAPTFGFYEEVARHLQDLLEVRPAAVVCDLHPDFL
;
A
#
# COMPACT_ATOMS: atom_id res chain seq x y z
N MET A 1 19.05 -16.89 -7.62
CA MET A 1 17.87 -16.33 -6.88
C MET A 1 17.99 -16.54 -5.36
N ARG A 2 18.19 -17.78 -4.88
CA ARG A 2 18.29 -18.06 -3.42
C ARG A 2 19.39 -17.24 -2.74
N ASP A 3 20.57 -17.11 -3.33
CA ASP A 3 21.69 -16.35 -2.75
C ASP A 3 21.37 -14.85 -2.56
N ALA A 4 20.66 -14.22 -3.52
CA ALA A 4 20.27 -12.83 -3.43
C ALA A 4 19.23 -12.60 -2.31
N VAL A 5 18.26 -13.52 -2.17
CA VAL A 5 17.24 -13.46 -1.12
C VAL A 5 17.86 -13.73 0.25
N ALA A 6 18.74 -14.73 0.35
CA ALA A 6 19.47 -15.02 1.59
C ALA A 6 20.33 -13.83 2.03
N ARG A 7 21.01 -13.17 1.08
CA ARG A 7 21.80 -11.96 1.39
C ARG A 7 20.89 -10.78 1.82
N ALA A 8 19.74 -10.61 1.17
CA ALA A 8 18.76 -9.59 1.55
C ALA A 8 18.21 -9.85 2.97
N ALA A 9 17.86 -11.08 3.30
CA ALA A 9 17.41 -11.48 4.63
C ALA A 9 18.48 -11.20 5.71
N ALA A 10 19.74 -11.54 5.44
CA ALA A 10 20.87 -11.26 6.32
C ALA A 10 21.03 -9.75 6.56
N LEU A 11 21.00 -8.95 5.50
CA LEU A 11 21.11 -7.48 5.59
C LEU A 11 19.96 -6.87 6.40
N LEU A 12 18.71 -7.32 6.21
CA LEU A 12 17.58 -6.86 7.02
C LEU A 12 17.78 -7.16 8.50
N ARG A 13 18.25 -8.37 8.81
CA ARG A 13 18.55 -8.79 10.19
C ARG A 13 19.72 -8.01 10.79
N GLU A 14 20.72 -7.61 9.99
CA GLU A 14 21.83 -6.74 10.39
C GLU A 14 21.38 -5.28 10.63
N GLY A 15 20.12 -4.94 10.30
CA GLY A 15 19.52 -3.63 10.54
C GLY A 15 19.62 -2.66 9.36
N HIS A 16 19.97 -3.15 8.17
CA HIS A 16 20.01 -2.35 6.95
C HIS A 16 18.63 -2.05 6.39
N LEU A 17 18.52 -0.97 5.62
CA LEU A 17 17.32 -0.58 4.87
C LEU A 17 17.45 -1.07 3.43
N LEU A 18 16.48 -1.86 2.98
CA LEU A 18 16.46 -2.40 1.62
C LEU A 18 15.33 -1.79 0.79
N ALA A 19 15.62 -1.57 -0.49
CA ALA A 19 14.60 -1.32 -1.49
C ALA A 19 14.25 -2.64 -2.19
N LEU A 20 12.99 -3.06 -2.08
CA LEU A 20 12.47 -4.29 -2.67
C LEU A 20 11.60 -3.95 -3.87
N LYS A 21 11.82 -4.60 -5.01
CA LYS A 21 10.94 -4.44 -6.18
C LYS A 21 9.65 -5.23 -5.94
N GLY A 22 8.54 -4.52 -5.78
CA GLY A 22 7.22 -5.09 -5.55
C GLY A 22 6.43 -5.34 -6.83
N LEU A 23 5.09 -5.38 -6.70
CA LEU A 23 4.18 -5.61 -7.82
C LEU A 23 3.84 -4.31 -8.57
N GLY A 24 3.56 -3.23 -7.86
CA GLY A 24 3.17 -1.93 -8.44
C GLY A 24 4.19 -0.81 -8.22
N GLY A 25 5.36 -1.14 -7.72
CA GLY A 25 6.45 -0.21 -7.42
C GLY A 25 7.45 -0.80 -6.44
N PHE A 26 8.41 0.00 -6.05
CA PHE A 26 9.39 -0.37 -5.03
C PHE A 26 8.88 -0.07 -3.62
N GLN A 27 9.30 -0.88 -2.66
CA GLN A 27 9.06 -0.69 -1.23
C GLN A 27 10.38 -0.57 -0.49
N LEU A 28 10.42 0.27 0.54
CA LEU A 28 11.51 0.29 1.52
C LEU A 28 11.16 -0.64 2.67
N ALA A 29 12.08 -1.54 2.99
CA ALA A 29 11.95 -2.52 4.05
C ALA A 29 13.04 -2.35 5.11
N CYS A 30 12.69 -2.57 6.37
CA CYS A 30 13.63 -2.76 7.47
C CYS A 30 12.98 -3.61 8.58
N ASP A 31 13.79 -4.11 9.51
CA ASP A 31 13.28 -4.82 10.67
C ASP A 31 12.44 -3.87 11.55
N ALA A 32 11.16 -4.19 11.72
CA ALA A 32 10.21 -3.42 12.51
C ALA A 32 10.42 -3.56 14.03
N ARG A 33 11.10 -4.61 14.49
CA ARG A 33 11.44 -4.82 15.89
C ARG A 33 12.68 -4.01 16.32
N SER A 34 13.50 -3.57 15.36
CA SER A 34 14.69 -2.77 15.61
C SER A 34 14.34 -1.27 15.68
N ALA A 35 14.32 -0.70 16.87
CA ALA A 35 14.11 0.74 17.07
C ALA A 35 15.13 1.59 16.27
N ARG A 36 16.39 1.09 16.14
CA ARG A 36 17.45 1.74 15.35
C ARG A 36 17.10 1.79 13.86
N SER A 37 16.68 0.67 13.29
CA SER A 37 16.33 0.59 11.86
C SER A 37 15.11 1.45 11.53
N VAL A 38 14.09 1.44 12.41
CA VAL A 38 12.90 2.28 12.27
C VAL A 38 13.25 3.77 12.34
N ALA A 39 14.10 4.17 13.30
CA ALA A 39 14.56 5.56 13.43
C ALA A 39 15.35 5.99 12.19
N LEU A 40 16.25 5.14 11.68
CA LEU A 40 17.03 5.40 10.48
C LEU A 40 16.14 5.57 9.24
N LEU A 41 15.13 4.69 9.07
CA LEU A 41 14.16 4.81 7.99
C LEU A 41 13.39 6.13 8.04
N ARG A 42 12.91 6.53 9.23
CA ARG A 42 12.22 7.80 9.43
C ARG A 42 13.09 9.01 9.10
N LEU A 43 14.33 8.98 9.56
CA LEU A 43 15.30 10.04 9.28
C LEU A 43 15.55 10.18 7.76
N ARG A 44 15.92 9.09 7.08
CA ARG A 44 16.22 9.11 5.64
C ARG A 44 15.00 9.50 4.81
N LYS A 45 13.81 8.99 5.17
CA LYS A 45 12.56 9.27 4.46
C LYS A 45 11.92 10.61 4.85
N ARG A 46 12.46 11.33 5.83
CA ARG A 46 11.91 12.58 6.38
C ARG A 46 10.42 12.43 6.76
N ARG A 47 10.12 11.33 7.44
CA ARG A 47 8.74 10.93 7.77
C ARG A 47 8.58 10.75 9.30
N PRO A 48 8.48 11.88 10.08
CA PRO A 48 8.50 11.81 11.54
C PRO A 48 7.25 11.16 12.16
N HIS A 49 6.05 11.46 11.65
CA HIS A 49 4.78 11.12 12.33
C HIS A 49 3.95 10.05 11.63
N LYS A 50 3.92 10.01 10.28
CA LYS A 50 3.03 9.11 9.54
C LYS A 50 3.29 7.65 9.91
N PRO A 51 2.27 6.84 10.32
CA PRO A 51 2.45 5.43 10.66
C PRO A 51 3.11 4.63 9.55
N LEU A 52 3.87 3.61 9.93
CA LEU A 52 4.54 2.68 9.02
C LEU A 52 3.71 1.40 8.92
N ALA A 53 3.47 0.95 7.70
CA ALA A 53 2.83 -0.34 7.46
C ALA A 53 3.83 -1.48 7.70
N LEU A 54 3.33 -2.59 8.21
CA LEU A 54 4.11 -3.77 8.56
C LEU A 54 3.68 -4.97 7.72
N MET A 55 4.65 -5.74 7.28
CA MET A 55 4.40 -7.06 6.71
C MET A 55 4.83 -8.12 7.71
N VAL A 56 3.95 -9.09 7.95
CA VAL A 56 4.18 -10.23 8.84
C VAL A 56 4.06 -11.53 8.05
N PRO A 57 4.79 -12.60 8.38
CA PRO A 57 4.80 -13.83 7.60
C PRO A 57 3.42 -14.51 7.54
N ASP A 58 2.66 -14.43 8.62
CA ASP A 58 1.42 -15.18 8.80
C ASP A 58 0.45 -14.51 9.77
N LEU A 59 -0.74 -15.09 9.88
CA LEU A 59 -1.79 -14.63 10.77
C LEU A 59 -1.46 -14.86 12.26
N ALA A 60 -0.66 -15.88 12.58
CA ALA A 60 -0.25 -16.14 13.96
C ALA A 60 0.58 -14.96 14.49
N THR A 61 1.56 -14.52 13.71
CA THR A 61 2.36 -13.33 14.03
C THR A 61 1.50 -12.05 14.08
N ALA A 62 0.51 -11.92 13.19
CA ALA A 62 -0.41 -10.78 13.24
C ALA A 62 -1.20 -10.72 14.56
N ARG A 63 -1.66 -11.86 15.07
CA ARG A 63 -2.37 -11.99 16.38
C ARG A 63 -1.47 -11.69 17.58
N GLU A 64 -0.17 -11.88 17.47
CA GLU A 64 0.78 -11.49 18.53
C GLU A 64 0.87 -9.96 18.65
N LEU A 65 0.74 -9.24 17.52
CA LEU A 65 0.93 -7.79 17.45
C LEU A 65 -0.36 -7.00 17.64
N CYS A 66 -1.52 -7.58 17.33
CA CYS A 66 -2.81 -6.89 17.27
C CYS A 66 -3.95 -7.72 17.86
N ASP A 67 -4.97 -7.01 18.34
CA ASP A 67 -6.25 -7.62 18.70
C ASP A 67 -7.13 -7.69 17.44
N LEU A 68 -7.16 -8.87 16.81
CA LEU A 68 -7.84 -9.09 15.54
C LEU A 68 -9.26 -9.61 15.76
N ALA A 69 -10.25 -8.90 15.21
CA ALA A 69 -11.59 -9.45 15.00
C ALA A 69 -11.62 -10.33 13.72
N PRO A 70 -12.61 -11.22 13.56
CA PRO A 70 -12.72 -12.08 12.36
C PRO A 70 -12.68 -11.33 11.04
N GLU A 71 -13.20 -10.10 10.99
CA GLU A 71 -13.23 -9.25 9.79
C GLU A 71 -11.84 -8.71 9.44
N HIS A 72 -11.00 -8.42 10.43
CA HIS A 72 -9.58 -8.08 10.19
C HIS A 72 -8.85 -9.26 9.56
N GLU A 73 -9.05 -10.46 10.11
CA GLU A 73 -8.43 -11.69 9.59
C GLU A 73 -8.89 -12.00 8.15
N ALA A 74 -10.20 -11.86 7.88
CA ALA A 74 -10.75 -12.03 6.54
C ALA A 74 -10.11 -11.07 5.52
N LEU A 75 -9.91 -9.80 5.89
CA LEU A 75 -9.21 -8.82 5.05
C LEU A 75 -7.72 -9.15 4.87
N LEU A 76 -7.03 -9.58 5.91
CA LEU A 76 -5.62 -9.99 5.82
C LEU A 76 -5.44 -11.21 4.92
N LEU A 77 -6.40 -12.14 4.94
CA LEU A 77 -6.37 -13.39 4.17
C LEU A 77 -6.91 -13.25 2.75
N CYS A 78 -7.68 -12.21 2.42
CA CYS A 78 -8.25 -12.04 1.09
C CYS A 78 -7.16 -11.98 0.00
N PRO A 79 -7.47 -12.34 -1.25
CA PRO A 79 -6.49 -12.35 -2.35
C PRO A 79 -5.81 -11.00 -2.59
N GLU A 80 -6.50 -9.92 -2.31
CA GLU A 80 -6.04 -8.55 -2.49
C GLU A 80 -4.93 -8.15 -1.52
N LYS A 81 -4.87 -8.79 -0.34
CA LYS A 81 -3.85 -8.54 0.70
C LYS A 81 -3.62 -7.04 0.97
N PRO A 82 -4.64 -6.27 1.35
CA PRO A 82 -4.48 -4.85 1.67
C PRO A 82 -3.64 -4.67 2.95
N ILE A 83 -3.20 -3.45 3.18
CA ILE A 83 -2.79 -3.02 4.51
C ILE A 83 -4.08 -2.88 5.34
N VAL A 84 -4.23 -3.65 6.41
CA VAL A 84 -5.38 -3.63 7.31
C VAL A 84 -5.00 -2.87 8.58
N LEU A 85 -5.76 -1.83 8.92
CA LEU A 85 -5.58 -1.12 10.19
C LEU A 85 -6.19 -1.93 11.31
N CYS A 86 -5.34 -2.37 12.26
CA CYS A 86 -5.70 -3.23 13.36
C CYS A 86 -5.36 -2.58 14.71
N PRO A 87 -6.18 -2.79 15.76
CA PRO A 87 -5.84 -2.35 17.12
C PRO A 87 -4.53 -2.99 17.60
N ALA A 88 -3.53 -2.15 17.94
CA ALA A 88 -2.21 -2.61 18.31
C ALA A 88 -2.15 -3.08 19.76
N ARG A 89 -1.46 -4.19 20.02
CA ARG A 89 -1.07 -4.60 21.38
C ARG A 89 0.11 -3.75 21.85
N LYS A 90 0.02 -3.26 23.08
CA LYS A 90 1.06 -2.40 23.66
C LYS A 90 2.34 -3.17 23.92
N GLY A 91 3.47 -2.53 23.68
CA GLY A 91 4.80 -3.05 24.04
C GLY A 91 5.38 -4.11 23.09
N CYS A 92 4.68 -4.52 22.04
CA CYS A 92 5.16 -5.54 21.08
C CYS A 92 6.17 -4.98 20.06
N LEU A 93 6.11 -3.68 19.79
CA LEU A 93 6.92 -2.99 18.77
C LEU A 93 7.39 -1.62 19.28
N PRO A 94 8.47 -1.06 18.71
CA PRO A 94 8.91 0.29 19.02
C PRO A 94 7.78 1.32 18.79
N PRO A 95 7.58 2.29 19.73
CA PRO A 95 6.55 3.33 19.56
C PRO A 95 6.67 4.12 18.25
N ALA A 96 7.88 4.22 17.72
CA ALA A 96 8.16 4.86 16.45
C ALA A 96 7.52 4.18 15.23
N ILE A 97 6.91 3.00 15.34
CA ILE A 97 6.14 2.36 14.25
C ILE A 97 4.86 3.15 13.94
N ALA A 98 4.14 3.56 14.97
CA ALA A 98 2.86 4.27 14.83
C ALA A 98 2.72 5.30 15.96
N PRO A 99 3.47 6.42 15.88
CA PRO A 99 3.38 7.47 16.90
C PRO A 99 1.95 7.99 16.98
N ASP A 100 1.49 8.24 18.20
CA ASP A 100 0.20 8.89 18.49
C ASP A 100 -1.05 8.18 17.95
N THR A 101 -0.94 6.88 17.61
CA THR A 101 -2.07 6.06 17.16
C THR A 101 -2.23 4.79 17.99
N ALA A 102 -3.48 4.36 18.18
CA ALA A 102 -3.82 3.10 18.85
C ALA A 102 -3.80 1.89 17.90
N GLY A 103 -3.59 2.12 16.60
CA GLY A 103 -3.63 1.09 15.57
C GLY A 103 -2.38 1.06 14.72
N ILE A 104 -2.07 -0.10 14.17
CA ILE A 104 -1.01 -0.31 13.19
C ILE A 104 -1.57 -0.94 11.91
N GLY A 105 -0.95 -0.63 10.77
CA GLY A 105 -1.29 -1.24 9.50
C GLY A 105 -0.52 -2.54 9.31
N LEU A 106 -1.22 -3.66 9.19
CA LEU A 106 -0.64 -4.98 8.90
C LEU A 106 -0.98 -5.44 7.49
N MET A 107 -0.08 -6.18 6.86
CA MET A 107 -0.34 -6.93 5.62
C MET A 107 0.42 -8.25 5.62
N LEU A 108 -0.06 -9.21 4.82
CA LEU A 108 0.61 -10.48 4.56
C LEU A 108 1.38 -10.43 3.24
N PRO A 109 2.37 -11.32 3.02
CA PRO A 109 3.06 -11.48 1.75
C PRO A 109 2.07 -11.68 0.59
N TYR A 110 2.24 -10.90 -0.48
CA TYR A 110 1.37 -10.94 -1.66
C TYR A 110 2.12 -11.17 -2.98
N THR A 111 3.45 -11.31 -2.89
CA THR A 111 4.29 -11.71 -4.04
C THR A 111 5.12 -12.94 -3.69
N PRO A 112 5.53 -13.74 -4.69
CA PRO A 112 6.48 -14.85 -4.46
C PRO A 112 7.78 -14.36 -3.81
N LEU A 113 8.26 -13.17 -4.16
CA LEU A 113 9.46 -12.59 -3.56
C LEU A 113 9.30 -12.37 -2.05
N HIS A 114 8.14 -11.84 -1.62
CA HIS A 114 7.85 -11.66 -0.19
C HIS A 114 7.81 -13.01 0.54
N ALA A 115 7.15 -14.02 -0.05
CA ALA A 115 7.05 -15.35 0.56
C ALA A 115 8.45 -15.97 0.77
N VAL A 116 9.28 -16.00 -0.29
CA VAL A 116 10.63 -16.57 -0.21
C VAL A 116 11.53 -15.77 0.73
N LEU A 117 11.38 -14.43 0.79
CA LEU A 117 12.13 -13.59 1.73
C LEU A 117 11.75 -13.90 3.18
N PHE A 118 10.46 -14.07 3.48
CA PHE A 118 10.01 -14.43 4.82
C PHE A 118 10.40 -15.84 5.21
N ASP A 119 10.34 -16.82 4.29
CA ASP A 119 10.85 -18.18 4.56
C ASP A 119 12.31 -18.15 4.99
N GLU A 120 13.13 -17.36 4.30
CA GLU A 120 14.55 -17.23 4.64
C GLU A 120 14.77 -16.48 5.98
N LEU A 121 14.02 -15.42 6.22
CA LEU A 121 14.07 -14.66 7.49
C LEU A 121 13.65 -15.54 8.68
N VAL A 122 12.54 -16.27 8.55
CA VAL A 122 12.05 -17.18 9.61
C VAL A 122 13.08 -18.27 9.87
N ARG A 123 13.70 -18.85 8.84
CA ARG A 123 14.76 -19.83 9.00
C ARG A 123 15.96 -19.28 9.76
N LEU A 124 16.40 -18.06 9.43
CA LEU A 124 17.53 -17.42 10.08
C LEU A 124 17.24 -17.07 11.55
N THR A 125 16.06 -16.52 11.85
CA THR A 125 15.68 -16.14 13.22
C THR A 125 15.43 -17.37 14.09
N ALA A 126 14.79 -18.42 13.56
CA ALA A 126 14.59 -19.68 14.29
C ALA A 126 15.92 -20.33 14.68
N THR A 127 16.90 -20.33 13.78
CA THR A 127 18.24 -20.87 14.07
C THR A 127 18.96 -20.08 15.16
N ALA A 128 18.68 -18.78 15.26
CA ALA A 128 19.27 -17.89 16.28
C ALA A 128 18.47 -17.80 17.58
N GLY A 129 17.29 -18.43 17.67
CA GLY A 129 16.38 -18.30 18.82
C GLY A 129 15.78 -16.89 18.94
N GLU A 130 15.67 -16.16 17.84
CA GLU A 130 15.13 -14.81 17.77
C GLU A 130 13.61 -14.83 17.49
N PRO A 131 12.88 -13.74 17.83
CA PRO A 131 11.46 -13.63 17.51
C PRO A 131 11.17 -13.72 16.00
N VAL A 132 9.95 -14.14 15.65
CA VAL A 132 9.48 -14.16 14.27
C VAL A 132 9.65 -12.78 13.63
N PRO A 133 10.22 -12.70 12.40
CA PRO A 133 10.53 -11.43 11.76
C PRO A 133 9.26 -10.64 11.40
N VAL A 134 9.35 -9.32 11.58
CA VAL A 134 8.33 -8.35 11.17
C VAL A 134 9.04 -7.26 10.39
N LEU A 135 8.59 -6.98 9.18
CA LEU A 135 9.21 -5.96 8.34
C LEU A 135 8.32 -4.70 8.28
N VAL A 136 8.94 -3.54 8.43
CA VAL A 136 8.35 -2.32 7.87
C VAL A 136 8.33 -2.47 6.36
N MET A 137 7.20 -2.17 5.73
CA MET A 137 7.07 -2.10 4.27
C MET A 137 6.38 -0.79 3.91
N THR A 138 7.11 0.13 3.33
CA THR A 138 6.57 1.44 2.92
C THR A 138 6.96 1.76 1.49
N SER A 139 6.15 2.55 0.78
CA SER A 139 6.44 2.97 -0.60
C SER A 139 7.84 3.56 -0.72
N ALA A 140 8.58 3.18 -1.75
CA ALA A 140 9.93 3.68 -2.00
C ALA A 140 9.88 4.91 -2.93
N ASN A 141 9.74 6.07 -2.31
CA ASN A 141 9.69 7.38 -2.95
C ASN A 141 10.19 8.46 -1.99
N ALA A 142 10.59 9.59 -2.50
CA ALA A 142 10.68 10.81 -1.70
C ALA A 142 9.28 11.25 -1.25
N SER A 143 9.19 12.06 -0.21
CA SER A 143 7.89 12.52 0.30
C SER A 143 7.15 13.32 -0.77
N GLY A 144 5.88 12.95 -1.02
CA GLY A 144 5.03 13.62 -2.00
C GLY A 144 5.25 13.21 -3.46
N GLU A 145 6.22 12.37 -3.78
CA GLU A 145 6.47 11.88 -5.14
C GLU A 145 5.84 10.52 -5.39
N PRO A 146 5.58 10.16 -6.67
CA PRO A 146 5.16 8.81 -7.04
C PRO A 146 6.23 7.75 -6.75
N ILE A 147 5.80 6.51 -6.46
CA ILE A 147 6.71 5.38 -6.23
C ILE A 147 7.53 5.05 -7.47
N CYS A 148 8.76 4.55 -7.29
CA CYS A 148 9.64 4.13 -8.39
C CYS A 148 9.12 2.86 -9.07
N LEU A 149 9.24 2.77 -10.40
CA LEU A 149 8.89 1.61 -11.21
C LEU A 149 10.10 0.86 -11.76
N GLY A 150 11.00 1.60 -12.39
CA GLY A 150 12.15 1.04 -13.11
C GLY A 150 13.35 0.76 -12.23
N ASN A 151 14.12 -0.31 -12.52
CA ASN A 151 15.33 -0.64 -11.76
C ASN A 151 16.35 0.52 -11.78
N ARG A 152 16.60 1.13 -12.95
CA ARG A 152 17.54 2.26 -13.07
C ARG A 152 17.05 3.51 -12.35
N GLU A 153 15.75 3.75 -12.37
CA GLU A 153 15.11 4.83 -11.63
C GLU A 153 15.31 4.63 -10.12
N ALA A 154 15.00 3.44 -9.61
CA ALA A 154 15.13 3.10 -8.20
C ALA A 154 16.57 3.21 -7.69
N LEU A 155 17.55 2.73 -8.45
CA LEU A 155 18.97 2.84 -8.10
C LEU A 155 19.42 4.30 -7.95
N ARG A 156 18.89 5.21 -8.76
CA ARG A 156 19.25 6.65 -8.68
C ARG A 156 18.46 7.39 -7.59
N ARG A 157 17.10 7.25 -7.62
CA ARG A 157 16.23 8.04 -6.74
C ARG A 157 16.25 7.57 -5.30
N LEU A 158 16.51 6.28 -5.04
CA LEU A 158 16.52 5.70 -3.70
C LEU A 158 17.91 5.54 -3.09
N ALA A 159 18.98 6.02 -3.77
CA ALA A 159 20.36 5.87 -3.32
C ALA A 159 20.63 6.43 -1.91
N HIS A 160 19.89 7.47 -1.51
CA HIS A 160 19.97 8.08 -0.19
C HIS A 160 19.03 7.45 0.85
N LEU A 161 18.13 6.55 0.42
CA LEU A 161 17.11 5.92 1.28
C LEU A 161 17.46 4.47 1.65
N ALA A 162 18.05 3.71 0.72
CA ALA A 162 18.32 2.29 0.89
C ALA A 162 19.83 1.98 0.93
N ASP A 163 20.20 0.95 1.67
CA ASP A 163 21.59 0.44 1.73
C ASP A 163 21.83 -0.63 0.66
N ALA A 164 20.77 -1.33 0.24
CA ALA A 164 20.80 -2.35 -0.82
C ALA A 164 19.46 -2.47 -1.54
N TRP A 165 19.47 -3.13 -2.71
CA TRP A 165 18.30 -3.34 -3.55
C TRP A 165 18.13 -4.82 -3.87
N LEU A 166 16.91 -5.34 -3.66
CA LEU A 166 16.52 -6.66 -4.15
C LEU A 166 15.62 -6.46 -5.37
N LEU A 167 16.17 -6.76 -6.53
CA LEU A 167 15.62 -6.48 -7.85
C LEU A 167 15.24 -7.77 -8.57
N HIS A 168 14.31 -7.66 -9.51
CA HIS A 168 14.04 -8.66 -10.54
C HIS A 168 13.91 -7.97 -11.91
N ASP A 169 13.96 -8.75 -12.98
CA ASP A 169 13.95 -8.31 -14.37
C ASP A 169 12.54 -8.08 -14.94
N ARG A 170 11.48 -8.54 -14.26
CA ARG A 170 10.11 -8.28 -14.69
C ARG A 170 9.78 -6.79 -14.56
N ASP A 171 9.31 -6.18 -15.63
CA ASP A 171 8.88 -4.78 -15.62
C ASP A 171 7.58 -4.58 -14.84
N ILE A 172 7.44 -3.41 -14.23
CA ILE A 172 6.21 -2.92 -13.62
C ILE A 172 5.59 -1.95 -14.63
N LEU A 173 4.44 -2.32 -15.20
CA LEU A 173 3.79 -1.54 -16.26
C LEU A 173 2.97 -0.39 -15.68
N VAL A 174 2.30 -0.61 -14.55
CA VAL A 174 1.40 0.36 -13.93
C VAL A 174 1.84 0.61 -12.50
N ARG A 175 2.00 1.88 -12.17
CA ARG A 175 2.28 2.35 -10.82
C ARG A 175 1.04 2.18 -9.95
N VAL A 176 1.14 1.41 -8.87
CA VAL A 176 0.03 1.22 -7.93
C VAL A 176 0.54 1.06 -6.52
N ASP A 177 0.02 1.86 -5.59
CA ASP A 177 0.33 1.77 -4.16
C ASP A 177 -0.50 0.67 -3.48
N ASP A 178 -0.16 0.31 -2.25
CA ASP A 178 -0.93 -0.66 -1.47
C ASP A 178 -2.27 -0.05 -1.03
N SER A 179 -3.36 -0.82 -1.11
CA SER A 179 -4.64 -0.45 -0.53
C SER A 179 -4.54 -0.42 0.99
N VAL A 180 -5.27 0.51 1.61
CA VAL A 180 -5.39 0.62 3.08
C VAL A 180 -6.85 0.49 3.45
N ALA A 181 -7.16 -0.55 4.21
CA ALA A 181 -8.51 -0.86 4.66
C ALA A 181 -8.60 -0.86 6.19
N GLY A 182 -9.80 -0.70 6.69
CA GLY A 182 -10.14 -0.85 8.10
C GLY A 182 -11.46 -1.57 8.25
N VAL A 183 -11.78 -1.92 9.48
CA VAL A 183 -13.06 -2.51 9.86
C VAL A 183 -13.83 -1.50 10.68
N ARG A 184 -15.06 -1.19 10.29
CA ARG A 184 -15.95 -0.28 11.01
C ARG A 184 -17.15 -1.06 11.55
N PRO A 185 -17.47 -0.93 12.84
CA PRO A 185 -18.74 -1.40 13.36
C PRO A 185 -19.86 -0.70 12.60
N LEU A 186 -20.81 -1.48 12.07
CA LEU A 186 -22.06 -0.93 11.56
C LEU A 186 -23.03 -0.71 12.74
N PRO A 187 -23.90 0.32 12.69
CA PRO A 187 -24.97 0.47 13.66
C PRO A 187 -25.80 -0.83 13.72
N ALA A 188 -26.07 -1.32 14.91
CA ALA A 188 -26.88 -2.50 15.11
C ALA A 188 -28.37 -2.12 14.95
N ASP A 189 -28.96 -2.43 13.80
CA ASP A 189 -30.42 -2.50 13.67
C ASP A 189 -30.90 -3.86 14.19
N GLY A 190 -30.82 -4.07 15.52
CA GLY A 190 -31.42 -5.23 16.21
C GLY A 190 -30.75 -6.59 16.04
N GLU A 191 -29.87 -6.80 15.10
CA GLU A 191 -29.05 -8.00 14.93
C GLU A 191 -27.56 -7.68 15.07
N LYS A 192 -26.70 -8.68 15.38
CA LYS A 192 -25.24 -8.51 15.64
C LYS A 192 -24.63 -7.47 14.72
N PRO A 193 -23.84 -6.53 15.26
CA PRO A 193 -23.20 -5.52 14.43
C PRO A 193 -22.34 -6.20 13.37
N ALA A 194 -22.80 -6.16 12.13
CA ALA A 194 -22.01 -6.61 11.00
C ALA A 194 -20.88 -5.59 10.82
N ALA A 195 -19.64 -6.02 10.96
CA ALA A 195 -18.51 -5.15 10.64
C ALA A 195 -18.29 -5.16 9.12
N ALA A 196 -18.18 -3.99 8.52
CA ALA A 196 -17.91 -3.89 7.09
C ALA A 196 -16.52 -3.32 6.83
N PRO A 197 -15.80 -3.82 5.82
CA PRO A 197 -14.56 -3.20 5.38
C PRO A 197 -14.84 -1.82 4.78
N PHE A 198 -13.95 -0.87 5.05
CA PHE A 198 -13.94 0.44 4.41
C PHE A 198 -12.51 0.80 4.02
N PHE A 199 -12.36 1.67 3.01
CA PHE A 199 -11.05 2.01 2.47
C PHE A 199 -10.65 3.43 2.84
N TYR A 200 -9.47 3.57 3.46
CA TYR A 200 -8.75 4.83 3.54
C TYR A 200 -8.02 5.15 2.24
N ARG A 201 -7.62 4.07 1.51
CA ARG A 201 -7.00 4.14 0.20
C ARG A 201 -7.42 2.91 -0.59
N ARG A 202 -7.99 3.13 -1.78
CA ARG A 202 -8.34 2.07 -2.71
C ARG A 202 -7.32 2.06 -3.85
N ALA A 203 -6.57 0.97 -4.00
CA ALA A 203 -5.49 0.83 -4.97
C ALA A 203 -5.26 -0.65 -5.30
N ARG A 204 -4.07 -1.20 -5.13
CA ARG A 204 -3.70 -2.58 -5.49
C ARG A 204 -4.72 -3.61 -4.97
N GLY A 205 -5.12 -4.50 -5.88
CA GLY A 205 -6.06 -5.59 -5.62
C GLY A 205 -7.54 -5.21 -5.80
N TYR A 206 -7.88 -3.93 -5.64
CA TYR A 206 -9.26 -3.45 -5.76
C TYR A 206 -9.51 -2.62 -7.02
N VAL A 207 -8.49 -2.04 -7.60
CA VAL A 207 -8.56 -1.34 -8.88
C VAL A 207 -8.14 -2.31 -9.98
N PRO A 208 -8.84 -2.33 -11.15
CA PRO A 208 -9.90 -1.44 -11.61
C PRO A 208 -11.34 -1.98 -11.43
N ARG A 209 -11.64 -2.75 -10.40
CA ARG A 209 -13.02 -3.26 -10.19
C ARG A 209 -14.02 -2.11 -10.14
N PRO A 210 -15.16 -2.19 -10.85
CA PRO A 210 -16.16 -1.14 -10.82
C PRO A 210 -16.95 -1.10 -9.51
N VAL A 211 -17.50 0.07 -9.22
CA VAL A 211 -18.61 0.26 -8.30
C VAL A 211 -19.88 0.33 -9.16
N MET A 212 -20.88 -0.51 -8.86
CA MET A 212 -22.13 -0.50 -9.61
C MET A 212 -22.97 0.72 -9.23
N LEU A 213 -23.43 1.45 -10.23
CA LEU A 213 -24.35 2.56 -10.07
C LEU A 213 -25.78 2.03 -9.86
N PRO A 214 -26.67 2.81 -9.20
CA PRO A 214 -28.04 2.39 -9.00
C PRO A 214 -28.75 2.09 -10.31
N GLU A 215 -29.45 0.97 -10.39
CA GLU A 215 -30.23 0.56 -11.57
C GLU A 215 -31.27 1.60 -12.00
N ALA A 216 -31.81 2.37 -11.04
CA ALA A 216 -32.76 3.44 -11.29
C ALA A 216 -32.21 4.57 -12.22
N TRP A 217 -30.88 4.65 -12.39
CA TRP A 217 -30.24 5.63 -13.29
C TRP A 217 -30.18 5.14 -14.74
N GLY A 218 -30.52 3.87 -15.00
CA GLY A 218 -30.42 3.24 -16.30
C GLY A 218 -29.04 2.66 -16.60
N THR A 219 -28.94 1.99 -17.73
CA THR A 219 -27.70 1.32 -18.20
C THR A 219 -27.00 2.02 -19.34
N ASP A 220 -27.68 2.94 -20.02
CA ASP A 220 -27.14 3.72 -21.15
C ASP A 220 -26.73 5.13 -20.69
N LEU A 221 -25.85 5.18 -19.70
CA LEU A 221 -25.31 6.42 -19.16
C LEU A 221 -24.11 6.89 -20.01
N PRO A 222 -23.97 8.22 -20.23
CA PRO A 222 -22.79 8.74 -20.92
C PRO A 222 -21.52 8.46 -20.11
N CYS A 223 -20.41 8.30 -20.83
CA CYS A 223 -19.10 8.22 -20.19
C CYS A 223 -18.74 9.57 -19.58
N VAL A 224 -18.53 9.61 -18.28
CA VAL A 224 -18.16 10.82 -17.51
C VAL A 224 -16.84 10.58 -16.81
N LEU A 225 -15.94 11.56 -16.88
CA LEU A 225 -14.73 11.61 -16.08
C LEU A 225 -14.95 12.52 -14.89
N GLY A 226 -14.91 11.97 -13.67
CA GLY A 226 -14.79 12.73 -12.42
C GLY A 226 -13.33 12.95 -12.10
N ALA A 227 -12.88 14.21 -12.10
CA ALA A 227 -11.47 14.55 -11.89
C ALA A 227 -11.00 14.38 -10.44
N GLY A 228 -11.94 14.36 -9.48
CA GLY A 228 -11.61 14.29 -8.04
C GLY A 228 -11.10 15.62 -7.48
N GLY A 229 -10.63 15.60 -6.24
CA GLY A 229 -10.01 16.74 -5.59
C GLY A 229 -8.49 16.73 -5.70
N GLU A 230 -7.85 17.84 -5.33
CA GLU A 230 -6.38 17.99 -5.39
C GLU A 230 -5.65 17.12 -4.36
N LEU A 231 -6.18 17.04 -3.13
CA LEU A 231 -5.57 16.25 -2.06
C LEU A 231 -6.08 14.81 -2.08
N LYS A 232 -5.16 13.85 -1.93
CA LYS A 232 -5.44 12.40 -2.00
C LYS A 232 -6.19 12.02 -3.29
N ALA A 233 -5.82 12.65 -4.39
CA ALA A 233 -6.49 12.57 -5.66
C ALA A 233 -6.75 11.13 -6.11
N THR A 234 -7.94 10.93 -6.62
CA THR A 234 -8.38 9.79 -7.42
C THR A 234 -9.26 10.34 -8.53
N LEU A 235 -9.33 9.66 -9.65
CA LEU A 235 -10.31 9.97 -10.69
C LEU A 235 -11.33 8.83 -10.82
N CYS A 236 -12.45 9.11 -11.42
CA CYS A 236 -13.48 8.11 -11.70
C CYS A 236 -13.93 8.21 -13.15
N LEU A 237 -13.97 7.08 -13.84
CA LEU A 237 -14.46 7.00 -15.21
C LEU A 237 -15.68 6.08 -15.26
N THR A 238 -16.78 6.54 -15.87
CA THR A 238 -17.98 5.71 -16.00
C THR A 238 -18.04 5.01 -17.35
N ARG A 239 -18.63 3.80 -17.36
CA ARG A 239 -18.97 3.03 -18.56
C ARG A 239 -20.32 2.36 -18.33
N GLY A 240 -21.37 2.86 -18.99
CA GLY A 240 -22.74 2.42 -18.69
C GLY A 240 -23.05 2.61 -17.21
N ASN A 241 -23.54 1.59 -16.51
CA ASN A 241 -23.85 1.63 -15.09
C ASN A 241 -22.65 1.26 -14.15
N GLU A 242 -21.45 1.25 -14.67
CA GLU A 242 -20.22 0.96 -13.92
C GLU A 242 -19.40 2.24 -13.67
N ALA A 243 -18.96 2.45 -12.44
CA ALA A 243 -18.04 3.52 -12.07
C ALA A 243 -16.67 2.95 -11.69
N PHE A 244 -15.66 3.26 -12.48
CA PHE A 244 -14.27 2.79 -12.28
C PHE A 244 -13.47 3.88 -11.56
N VAL A 245 -13.38 3.75 -10.25
CA VAL A 245 -12.53 4.64 -9.43
C VAL A 245 -11.07 4.21 -9.58
N SER A 246 -10.19 5.13 -9.90
CA SER A 246 -8.76 4.87 -10.08
C SER A 246 -8.07 4.46 -8.78
N GLN A 247 -6.82 4.01 -8.91
CA GLN A 247 -5.94 3.94 -7.76
C GLN A 247 -5.70 5.34 -7.17
N HIS A 248 -5.35 5.36 -5.89
CA HIS A 248 -4.88 6.57 -5.24
C HIS A 248 -3.64 7.14 -5.96
N VAL A 249 -3.71 8.40 -6.33
CA VAL A 249 -2.61 9.13 -6.97
C VAL A 249 -1.79 9.89 -5.93
N GLY A 250 -2.44 10.62 -5.06
CA GLY A 250 -1.81 11.46 -4.04
C GLY A 250 -2.17 12.92 -4.20
N ASP A 251 -1.39 13.80 -3.57
CA ASP A 251 -1.63 15.23 -3.60
C ASP A 251 -0.98 15.83 -4.86
N LEU A 252 -1.74 16.60 -5.64
CA LEU A 252 -1.34 17.09 -6.96
C LEU A 252 -0.43 18.33 -6.92
N GLU A 253 0.08 18.69 -5.75
CA GLU A 253 0.90 19.88 -5.50
C GLU A 253 2.24 19.92 -6.24
N ASN A 254 2.64 18.84 -6.91
CA ASN A 254 3.92 18.76 -7.61
C ASN A 254 3.79 18.12 -9.00
N ALA A 255 4.63 18.56 -9.94
CA ALA A 255 4.61 18.09 -11.32
C ALA A 255 4.76 16.56 -11.50
N PRO A 256 5.60 15.82 -10.75
CA PRO A 256 5.65 14.37 -10.87
C PRO A 256 4.33 13.68 -10.52
N THR A 257 3.60 14.14 -9.49
CA THR A 257 2.31 13.55 -9.10
C THR A 257 1.22 13.95 -10.08
N PHE A 258 1.24 15.18 -10.60
CA PHE A 258 0.33 15.59 -11.66
C PHE A 258 0.54 14.77 -12.94
N GLY A 259 1.80 14.57 -13.37
CA GLY A 259 2.11 13.68 -14.49
C GLY A 259 1.63 12.24 -14.27
N PHE A 260 1.71 11.74 -13.05
CA PHE A 260 1.17 10.43 -12.69
C PHE A 260 -0.38 10.41 -12.77
N TYR A 261 -1.05 11.49 -12.37
CA TYR A 261 -2.50 11.63 -12.53
C TYR A 261 -2.92 11.54 -14.00
N GLU A 262 -2.22 12.24 -14.90
CA GLU A 262 -2.46 12.14 -16.34
C GLU A 262 -2.18 10.73 -16.92
N GLU A 263 -1.12 10.05 -16.43
CA GLU A 263 -0.87 8.64 -16.78
C GLU A 263 -2.08 7.76 -16.42
N VAL A 264 -2.61 7.91 -15.20
CA VAL A 264 -3.76 7.15 -14.71
C VAL A 264 -5.01 7.43 -15.52
N ALA A 265 -5.27 8.71 -15.85
CA ALA A 265 -6.42 9.11 -16.65
C ALA A 265 -6.37 8.49 -18.05
N ARG A 266 -5.22 8.54 -18.73
CA ARG A 266 -5.02 7.92 -20.03
C ARG A 266 -5.13 6.40 -19.97
N HIS A 267 -4.45 5.78 -19.01
CA HIS A 267 -4.46 4.33 -18.83
C HIS A 267 -5.88 3.77 -18.60
N LEU A 268 -6.71 4.42 -17.79
CA LEU A 268 -8.10 3.97 -17.58
C LEU A 268 -8.95 4.11 -18.83
N GLN A 269 -8.80 5.19 -19.58
CA GLN A 269 -9.53 5.36 -20.85
C GLN A 269 -9.15 4.29 -21.86
N ASP A 270 -7.86 3.96 -21.98
CA ASP A 270 -7.38 2.96 -22.92
C ASP A 270 -7.75 1.54 -22.45
N LEU A 271 -7.66 1.24 -21.14
CA LEU A 271 -8.04 -0.05 -20.58
C LEU A 271 -9.54 -0.35 -20.75
N LEU A 272 -10.39 0.66 -20.57
CA LEU A 272 -11.84 0.51 -20.66
C LEU A 272 -12.37 0.74 -22.07
N GLU A 273 -11.51 1.16 -23.00
CA GLU A 273 -11.84 1.50 -24.40
C GLU A 273 -12.95 2.55 -24.51
N VAL A 274 -12.93 3.57 -23.63
CA VAL A 274 -13.92 4.65 -23.60
C VAL A 274 -13.28 6.03 -23.69
N ARG A 275 -14.06 7.01 -24.13
CA ARG A 275 -13.70 8.43 -24.08
C ARG A 275 -14.80 9.20 -23.37
N PRO A 276 -14.49 10.06 -22.42
CA PRO A 276 -15.49 10.80 -21.68
C PRO A 276 -16.21 11.81 -22.58
N ALA A 277 -17.54 11.82 -22.50
CA ALA A 277 -18.40 12.82 -23.13
C ALA A 277 -18.51 14.10 -22.27
N ALA A 278 -18.21 13.99 -20.98
CA ALA A 278 -18.21 15.11 -20.03
C ALA A 278 -17.13 14.92 -18.95
N VAL A 279 -16.68 16.03 -18.40
CA VAL A 279 -15.75 16.07 -17.26
C VAL A 279 -16.41 16.83 -16.12
N VAL A 280 -16.30 16.28 -14.91
CA VAL A 280 -16.77 16.92 -13.65
C VAL A 280 -15.56 17.15 -12.75
N CYS A 281 -15.38 18.35 -12.29
CA CYS A 281 -14.27 18.76 -11.43
C CYS A 281 -14.76 19.72 -10.32
N ASP A 282 -13.93 19.96 -9.32
CA ASP A 282 -14.12 21.00 -8.32
C ASP A 282 -14.06 22.39 -8.97
N LEU A 283 -14.78 23.33 -8.37
CA LEU A 283 -14.77 24.75 -8.79
C LEU A 283 -13.74 25.58 -8.01
N HIS A 284 -12.86 24.94 -7.23
CA HIS A 284 -11.87 25.68 -6.45
C HIS A 284 -10.83 26.33 -7.39
N PRO A 285 -10.62 27.66 -7.29
CA PRO A 285 -9.83 28.39 -8.29
C PRO A 285 -8.32 28.08 -8.26
N ASP A 286 -7.81 27.55 -7.14
CA ASP A 286 -6.38 27.28 -6.94
C ASP A 286 -6.03 25.80 -7.16
N PHE A 287 -6.99 24.93 -7.51
CA PHE A 287 -6.72 23.54 -7.83
C PHE A 287 -6.22 23.38 -9.28
N LEU A 288 -5.27 22.46 -9.48
CA LEU A 288 -4.70 22.13 -10.79
C LEU A 288 -5.65 21.32 -11.66
#